data_c19ed6655fb582c16071fa1b1e0da687
#
_entry.id   c19ed6655fb582c16071fa1b1e0da687
#
_cell.length_a   1.000
_cell.length_b   1.000
_cell.length_c   1.000
_cell.angle_alpha   90.00
_cell.angle_beta   90.00
_cell.angle_gamma   90.00
#
_symmetry.space_group_name_H-M   'P 1'
#
loop_
_entity.id
_entity.type
_entity.pdbx_description
1 polymer ?
#
loop_
_entity_poly.entity_id
_entity_poly.type
_entity_poly.pdbx_seq_one_letter_code
_entity_poly.pdbx_strand_id
1 'polypeptide(L)'
;MLYDTPAQKRALILTSLTHFVNDGVSMVPLSIFPLLLTMFGLAAPELGVVAAMWSITSVMGSPIVGHLSDRLKRNSALIVIGLVLMAAGVVGTGWAVATGNVRSWLPLDLYPALVLFAAIGGLGSSVCHPVGGTILSQTYPSSRTGIALGLNGAMGSLGRALYPTVVVILITVLNLSYGVIALGLLGLIPAALIGLFPIGGARRGLNNPASKRAPVSEEKKTTGLGDSAKRPSMGRSAKINVLVLTTMAVIRGTFGQGVVSFLSVFIVQVQQYSFDFGVGVIMMIAIVLGVPGQIIFGRFSDARRVGSVAINTLGQSLAIILYLMTLSNPFVSVTCLALFGFFTYSSYPVFLSAVADLVPADSLSLSNSIVWGIGLLGGNSIGPVIVGLLVGENLSLLPSIFLTLAIVSGLSTSLVVFLPRRPKQSLAALRS
;
A
#
# COMPACT_ATOMS: atom_id res chain seq x y z
N MET A 1 4.03 24.01 -9.99
CA MET A 1 2.69 24.20 -9.43
C MET A 1 2.16 25.65 -9.52
N LEU A 2 3.01 26.66 -9.58
CA LEU A 2 2.57 28.06 -9.76
C LEU A 2 1.75 28.28 -11.04
N TYR A 3 1.95 27.47 -12.07
CA TYR A 3 1.27 27.58 -13.38
C TYR A 3 0.16 26.53 -13.61
N ASP A 4 -0.32 25.83 -12.56
CA ASP A 4 -1.40 24.86 -12.70
C ASP A 4 -2.74 25.56 -12.88
N THR A 5 -3.56 25.06 -13.81
CA THR A 5 -4.92 25.52 -13.97
C THR A 5 -5.76 25.20 -12.72
N PRO A 6 -6.86 25.92 -12.47
CA PRO A 6 -7.76 25.61 -11.35
C PRO A 6 -8.25 24.16 -11.36
N ALA A 7 -8.49 23.57 -12.53
CA ALA A 7 -8.89 22.17 -12.68
C ALA A 7 -7.76 21.20 -12.25
N GLN A 8 -6.50 21.50 -12.62
CA GLN A 8 -5.35 20.70 -12.21
C GLN A 8 -5.10 20.76 -10.71
N LYS A 9 -5.15 21.96 -10.12
CA LYS A 9 -5.01 22.13 -8.66
C LYS A 9 -6.10 21.37 -7.91
N ARG A 10 -7.37 21.51 -8.35
CA ARG A 10 -8.49 20.80 -7.75
C ARG A 10 -8.34 19.28 -7.84
N ALA A 11 -7.99 18.76 -9.02
CA ALA A 11 -7.76 17.32 -9.20
C ALA A 11 -6.64 16.81 -8.28
N LEU A 12 -5.51 17.51 -8.19
CA LEU A 12 -4.40 17.12 -7.33
C LEU A 12 -4.78 17.17 -5.85
N ILE A 13 -5.39 18.27 -5.39
CA ILE A 13 -5.75 18.42 -3.96
C ILE A 13 -6.76 17.34 -3.56
N LEU A 14 -7.84 17.16 -4.33
CA LEU A 14 -8.88 16.21 -3.94
C LEU A 14 -8.44 14.76 -4.07
N THR A 15 -7.67 14.37 -5.10
CA THR A 15 -7.12 13.02 -5.17
C THR A 15 -6.07 12.77 -4.09
N SER A 16 -5.27 13.77 -3.72
CA SER A 16 -4.27 13.66 -2.66
C SER A 16 -4.94 13.56 -1.27
N LEU A 17 -6.00 14.33 -1.03
CA LEU A 17 -6.79 14.20 0.19
C LEU A 17 -7.47 12.81 0.27
N THR A 18 -8.01 12.32 -0.85
CA THR A 18 -8.56 10.97 -0.95
C THR A 18 -7.50 9.92 -0.60
N HIS A 19 -6.30 10.06 -1.14
CA HIS A 19 -5.20 9.10 -0.89
C HIS A 19 -4.73 9.17 0.57
N PHE A 20 -4.60 10.37 1.13
CA PHE A 20 -4.28 10.57 2.55
C PHE A 20 -5.26 9.85 3.47
N VAL A 21 -6.56 10.05 3.23
CA VAL A 21 -7.61 9.43 4.03
C VAL A 21 -7.68 7.92 3.79
N ASN A 22 -7.60 7.48 2.54
CA ASN A 22 -7.66 6.06 2.19
C ASN A 22 -6.57 5.25 2.89
N ASP A 23 -5.34 5.72 2.79
CA ASP A 23 -4.18 5.02 3.34
C ASP A 23 -4.11 5.17 4.88
N GLY A 24 -4.55 6.33 5.39
CA GLY A 24 -4.66 6.56 6.82
C GLY A 24 -5.69 5.65 7.47
N VAL A 25 -6.90 5.59 6.92
CA VAL A 25 -7.99 4.75 7.45
C VAL A 25 -7.62 3.27 7.45
N SER A 26 -6.81 2.80 6.52
CA SER A 26 -6.30 1.42 6.53
C SER A 26 -5.47 1.07 7.77
N MET A 27 -4.94 2.07 8.49
CA MET A 27 -4.20 1.87 9.75
C MET A 27 -5.12 1.74 10.97
N VAL A 28 -6.42 2.08 10.85
CA VAL A 28 -7.35 2.03 11.99
C VAL A 28 -7.44 0.65 12.62
N PRO A 29 -7.74 -0.44 11.87
CA PRO A 29 -7.80 -1.78 12.46
C PRO A 29 -6.49 -2.17 13.16
N LEU A 30 -5.35 -1.91 12.52
CA LEU A 30 -4.04 -2.29 13.02
C LEU A 30 -3.67 -1.54 14.32
N SER A 31 -4.13 -0.30 14.46
CA SER A 31 -3.87 0.52 15.64
C SER A 31 -4.65 0.05 16.87
N ILE A 32 -5.85 -0.54 16.68
CA ILE A 32 -6.72 -0.99 17.78
C ILE A 32 -6.53 -2.46 18.18
N PHE A 33 -5.67 -3.21 17.50
CA PHE A 33 -5.43 -4.63 17.79
C PHE A 33 -5.11 -4.91 19.25
N PRO A 34 -4.29 -4.11 19.98
CA PRO A 34 -4.07 -4.34 21.40
C PRO A 34 -5.36 -4.33 22.22
N LEU A 35 -6.30 -3.44 21.90
CA LEU A 35 -7.57 -3.32 22.59
C LEU A 35 -8.52 -4.49 22.24
N LEU A 36 -8.49 -4.95 20.98
CA LEU A 36 -9.27 -6.11 20.57
C LEU A 36 -8.81 -7.39 21.28
N LEU A 37 -7.51 -7.56 21.50
CA LEU A 37 -6.94 -8.65 22.29
C LEU A 37 -7.38 -8.57 23.76
N THR A 38 -7.22 -7.40 24.41
CA THR A 38 -7.39 -7.27 25.85
C THR A 38 -8.85 -7.15 26.29
N MET A 39 -9.68 -6.42 25.52
CA MET A 39 -11.07 -6.14 25.90
C MET A 39 -12.04 -7.21 25.40
N PHE A 40 -11.72 -7.88 24.28
CA PHE A 40 -12.65 -8.82 23.64
C PHE A 40 -12.10 -10.24 23.54
N GLY A 41 -10.87 -10.48 23.98
CA GLY A 41 -10.25 -11.81 23.99
C GLY A 41 -9.99 -12.39 22.60
N LEU A 42 -9.89 -11.54 21.55
CA LEU A 42 -9.56 -12.02 20.22
C LEU A 42 -8.11 -12.53 20.18
N ALA A 43 -7.89 -13.64 19.47
CA ALA A 43 -6.57 -14.23 19.31
C ALA A 43 -5.77 -13.56 18.17
N ALA A 44 -4.43 -13.64 18.22
CA ALA A 44 -3.58 -13.09 17.19
C ALA A 44 -3.88 -13.63 15.77
N PRO A 45 -4.21 -14.92 15.55
CA PRO A 45 -4.64 -15.41 14.24
C PRO A 45 -5.87 -14.67 13.69
N GLU A 46 -6.85 -14.37 14.54
CA GLU A 46 -8.08 -13.65 14.15
C GLU A 46 -7.76 -12.23 13.69
N LEU A 47 -6.89 -11.52 14.42
CA LEU A 47 -6.41 -10.18 14.02
C LEU A 47 -5.64 -10.22 12.70
N GLY A 48 -4.81 -11.25 12.50
CA GLY A 48 -4.09 -11.48 11.26
C GLY A 48 -5.04 -11.63 10.07
N VAL A 49 -6.14 -12.37 10.22
CA VAL A 49 -7.17 -12.54 9.18
C VAL A 49 -7.92 -11.23 8.92
N VAL A 50 -8.26 -10.44 9.95
CA VAL A 50 -8.91 -9.12 9.78
C VAL A 50 -8.01 -8.19 8.94
N ALA A 51 -6.70 -8.10 9.26
CA ALA A 51 -5.76 -7.30 8.49
C ALA A 51 -5.61 -7.79 7.05
N ALA A 52 -5.52 -9.11 6.86
CA ALA A 52 -5.39 -9.73 5.54
C ALA A 52 -6.65 -9.52 4.69
N MET A 53 -7.84 -9.60 5.28
CA MET A 53 -9.10 -9.43 4.56
C MET A 53 -9.21 -8.04 3.94
N TRP A 54 -8.82 -6.99 4.68
CA TRP A 54 -8.73 -5.63 4.11
C TRP A 54 -7.81 -5.59 2.89
N SER A 55 -6.61 -6.14 3.01
CA SER A 55 -5.62 -6.13 1.94
C SER A 55 -6.07 -6.96 0.73
N ILE A 56 -6.57 -8.17 0.95
CA ILE A 56 -7.01 -9.09 -0.13
C ILE A 56 -8.15 -8.44 -0.93
N THR A 57 -9.17 -7.92 -0.26
CA THR A 57 -10.32 -7.32 -0.95
C THR A 57 -9.96 -6.04 -1.69
N SER A 58 -9.02 -5.24 -1.15
CA SER A 58 -8.48 -4.07 -1.85
C SER A 58 -7.72 -4.46 -3.12
N VAL A 59 -6.86 -5.49 -3.05
CA VAL A 59 -6.08 -5.98 -4.19
C VAL A 59 -6.98 -6.58 -5.26
N MET A 60 -7.92 -7.44 -4.87
CA MET A 60 -8.85 -8.10 -5.81
C MET A 60 -9.84 -7.11 -6.44
N GLY A 61 -10.27 -6.09 -5.72
CA GLY A 61 -11.17 -5.06 -6.21
C GLY A 61 -10.52 -4.12 -7.24
N SER A 62 -9.23 -3.84 -7.10
CA SER A 62 -8.52 -2.82 -7.91
C SER A 62 -8.58 -3.05 -9.43
N PRO A 63 -8.38 -4.27 -9.98
CA PRO A 63 -8.53 -4.51 -11.42
C PRO A 63 -9.97 -4.33 -11.90
N ILE A 64 -10.96 -4.74 -11.11
CA ILE A 64 -12.39 -4.59 -11.42
C ILE A 64 -12.73 -3.11 -11.50
N VAL A 65 -12.30 -2.33 -10.52
CA VAL A 65 -12.52 -0.88 -10.47
C VAL A 65 -11.80 -0.17 -11.62
N GLY A 66 -10.57 -0.57 -11.96
CA GLY A 66 -9.84 -0.04 -13.11
C GLY A 66 -10.63 -0.23 -14.41
N HIS A 67 -11.12 -1.44 -14.65
CA HIS A 67 -11.98 -1.73 -15.81
C HIS A 67 -13.29 -0.91 -15.80
N LEU A 68 -13.91 -0.77 -14.62
CA LEU A 68 -15.14 0.01 -14.48
C LEU A 68 -14.89 1.52 -14.73
N SER A 69 -13.76 2.05 -14.26
CA SER A 69 -13.31 3.42 -14.53
C SER A 69 -13.16 3.70 -16.02
N ASP A 70 -12.56 2.77 -16.77
CA ASP A 70 -12.37 2.88 -18.20
C ASP A 70 -13.70 2.85 -18.98
N ARG A 71 -14.64 2.02 -18.52
CA ARG A 71 -15.97 1.90 -19.16
C ARG A 71 -16.89 3.07 -18.84
N LEU A 72 -17.07 3.37 -17.55
CA LEU A 72 -18.07 4.33 -17.10
C LEU A 72 -17.62 5.79 -17.27
N LYS A 73 -16.30 6.06 -17.25
CA LYS A 73 -15.71 7.41 -17.30
C LYS A 73 -16.29 8.38 -16.24
N ARG A 74 -16.85 7.83 -15.16
CA ARG A 74 -17.44 8.55 -14.02
C ARG A 74 -16.54 8.48 -12.79
N ASN A 75 -15.28 8.88 -12.95
CA ASN A 75 -14.22 8.70 -11.96
C ASN A 75 -14.54 9.34 -10.59
N SER A 76 -15.17 10.53 -10.58
CA SER A 76 -15.61 11.15 -9.32
C SER A 76 -16.62 10.29 -8.56
N ALA A 77 -17.62 9.75 -9.26
CA ALA A 77 -18.63 8.90 -8.62
C ALA A 77 -18.02 7.61 -8.07
N LEU A 78 -17.07 7.00 -8.80
CA LEU A 78 -16.36 5.80 -8.33
C LEU A 78 -15.57 6.09 -7.05
N ILE A 79 -14.84 7.23 -6.99
CA ILE A 79 -14.11 7.60 -5.77
C ILE A 79 -15.06 7.81 -4.60
N VAL A 80 -16.19 8.52 -4.82
CA VAL A 80 -17.19 8.74 -3.77
C VAL A 80 -17.75 7.41 -3.25
N ILE A 81 -18.12 6.48 -4.14
CA ILE A 81 -18.60 5.15 -3.77
C ILE A 81 -17.52 4.40 -2.97
N GLY A 82 -16.26 4.43 -3.43
CA GLY A 82 -15.16 3.80 -2.72
C GLY A 82 -14.96 4.35 -1.30
N LEU A 83 -14.99 5.68 -1.15
CA LEU A 83 -14.85 6.33 0.16
C LEU A 83 -16.04 6.03 1.09
N VAL A 84 -17.26 5.96 0.55
CA VAL A 84 -18.46 5.58 1.33
C VAL A 84 -18.37 4.13 1.80
N LEU A 85 -17.97 3.19 0.93
CA LEU A 85 -17.76 1.79 1.32
C LEU A 85 -16.66 1.66 2.36
N MET A 86 -15.54 2.37 2.18
CA MET A 86 -14.45 2.38 3.15
C MET A 86 -14.91 2.92 4.51
N ALA A 87 -15.63 4.03 4.52
CA ALA A 87 -16.21 4.60 5.73
C ALA A 87 -17.20 3.64 6.39
N ALA A 88 -18.05 2.98 5.60
CA ALA A 88 -19.01 1.97 6.10
C ALA A 88 -18.30 0.80 6.78
N GLY A 89 -17.19 0.33 6.21
CA GLY A 89 -16.35 -0.72 6.84
C GLY A 89 -15.81 -0.30 8.21
N VAL A 90 -15.29 0.94 8.33
CA VAL A 90 -14.74 1.43 9.60
C VAL A 90 -15.83 1.76 10.61
N VAL A 91 -16.92 2.42 10.19
CA VAL A 91 -18.09 2.67 11.05
C VAL A 91 -18.69 1.34 11.54
N GLY A 92 -18.81 0.35 10.65
CA GLY A 92 -19.26 -1.00 11.00
C GLY A 92 -18.34 -1.69 12.02
N THR A 93 -17.02 -1.53 11.88
CA THR A 93 -16.06 -2.02 12.89
C THR A 93 -16.31 -1.37 14.25
N GLY A 94 -16.45 -0.04 14.31
CA GLY A 94 -16.74 0.67 15.56
C GLY A 94 -18.09 0.27 16.18
N TRP A 95 -19.10 0.02 15.34
CA TRP A 95 -20.39 -0.45 15.78
C TRP A 95 -20.34 -1.90 16.30
N ALA A 96 -19.63 -2.80 15.62
CA ALA A 96 -19.42 -4.17 16.08
C ALA A 96 -18.74 -4.22 17.46
N VAL A 97 -17.73 -3.35 17.65
CA VAL A 97 -17.06 -3.19 18.96
C VAL A 97 -17.99 -2.62 20.01
N ALA A 98 -18.90 -1.68 19.67
CA ALA A 98 -19.86 -1.09 20.59
C ALA A 98 -20.86 -2.12 21.14
N THR A 99 -21.28 -3.04 20.30
CA THR A 99 -22.30 -4.03 20.66
C THR A 99 -21.71 -5.30 21.27
N GLY A 100 -20.37 -5.49 21.14
CA GLY A 100 -19.66 -6.70 21.59
C GLY A 100 -20.15 -7.99 20.93
N ASN A 101 -21.36 -7.95 20.39
CA ASN A 101 -22.02 -9.05 19.69
C ASN A 101 -23.11 -8.46 18.77
N VAL A 102 -22.92 -8.65 17.45
CA VAL A 102 -23.80 -8.05 16.42
C VAL A 102 -25.12 -8.83 16.25
N ARG A 103 -25.38 -9.83 17.08
CA ARG A 103 -26.53 -10.76 16.96
C ARG A 103 -27.90 -10.09 16.90
N SER A 104 -28.05 -8.84 17.31
CA SER A 104 -29.33 -8.12 17.23
C SER A 104 -29.74 -7.74 15.80
N TRP A 105 -28.81 -7.63 14.90
CA TRP A 105 -29.05 -7.20 13.52
C TRP A 105 -28.49 -8.18 12.46
N LEU A 106 -27.30 -8.72 12.73
CA LEU A 106 -26.66 -9.76 11.95
C LEU A 106 -26.37 -10.90 12.91
N PRO A 107 -26.71 -12.15 12.59
CA PRO A 107 -26.40 -13.29 13.45
C PRO A 107 -24.88 -13.62 13.39
N LEU A 108 -24.04 -12.63 13.65
CA LEU A 108 -22.60 -12.73 13.61
C LEU A 108 -22.01 -12.41 14.98
N ASP A 109 -21.05 -13.22 15.41
CA ASP A 109 -20.18 -12.89 16.53
C ASP A 109 -19.18 -11.77 16.12
N LEU A 110 -18.50 -11.17 17.10
CA LEU A 110 -17.61 -10.02 16.87
C LEU A 110 -16.55 -10.29 15.80
N TYR A 111 -15.86 -11.43 15.87
CA TYR A 111 -14.78 -11.73 14.91
C TYR A 111 -15.27 -11.81 13.45
N PRO A 112 -16.29 -12.60 13.09
CA PRO A 112 -16.84 -12.59 11.73
C PRO A 112 -17.36 -11.22 11.29
N ALA A 113 -17.89 -10.40 12.20
CA ALA A 113 -18.31 -9.04 11.89
C ALA A 113 -17.10 -8.15 11.52
N LEU A 114 -16.01 -8.23 12.28
CA LEU A 114 -14.77 -7.49 11.97
C LEU A 114 -14.20 -7.91 10.61
N VAL A 115 -14.21 -9.20 10.28
CA VAL A 115 -13.78 -9.72 8.98
C VAL A 115 -14.65 -9.16 7.86
N LEU A 116 -15.98 -9.15 8.03
CA LEU A 116 -16.92 -8.59 7.05
C LEU A 116 -16.68 -7.10 6.83
N PHE A 117 -16.56 -6.32 7.91
CA PHE A 117 -16.35 -4.88 7.81
C PHE A 117 -14.95 -4.53 7.27
N ALA A 118 -13.93 -5.34 7.57
CA ALA A 118 -12.61 -5.23 6.94
C ALA A 118 -12.69 -5.49 5.43
N ALA A 119 -13.47 -6.49 4.99
CA ALA A 119 -13.70 -6.77 3.58
C ALA A 119 -14.41 -5.62 2.87
N ILE A 120 -15.47 -5.04 3.47
CA ILE A 120 -16.18 -3.88 2.91
C ILE A 120 -15.24 -2.67 2.81
N GLY A 121 -14.48 -2.38 3.86
CA GLY A 121 -13.51 -1.29 3.88
C GLY A 121 -12.41 -1.45 2.82
N GLY A 122 -11.89 -2.68 2.68
CA GLY A 122 -10.89 -3.01 1.66
C GLY A 122 -11.43 -2.88 0.23
N LEU A 123 -12.67 -3.32 -0.04
CA LEU A 123 -13.32 -3.09 -1.33
C LEU A 123 -13.45 -1.58 -1.62
N GLY A 124 -13.83 -0.78 -0.62
CA GLY A 124 -13.86 0.68 -0.76
C GLY A 124 -12.47 1.26 -1.08
N SER A 125 -11.44 0.80 -0.39
CA SER A 125 -10.05 1.21 -0.58
C SER A 125 -9.52 0.87 -1.98
N SER A 126 -10.02 -0.18 -2.64
CA SER A 126 -9.59 -0.63 -3.97
C SER A 126 -9.73 0.44 -5.07
N VAL A 127 -10.58 1.46 -4.83
CA VAL A 127 -10.91 2.51 -5.82
C VAL A 127 -9.85 3.59 -5.89
N CYS A 128 -9.22 3.91 -4.78
CA CYS A 128 -8.37 5.11 -4.64
C CYS A 128 -7.22 5.13 -5.65
N HIS A 129 -6.40 4.08 -5.68
CA HIS A 129 -5.18 4.06 -6.49
C HIS A 129 -5.45 4.06 -8.01
N PRO A 130 -6.27 3.14 -8.58
CA PRO A 130 -6.46 3.11 -10.03
C PRO A 130 -7.21 4.36 -10.53
N VAL A 131 -8.25 4.81 -9.83
CA VAL A 131 -9.05 5.94 -10.28
C VAL A 131 -8.34 7.27 -10.05
N GLY A 132 -7.69 7.45 -8.89
CA GLY A 132 -6.91 8.65 -8.60
C GLY A 132 -5.74 8.82 -9.58
N GLY A 133 -5.01 7.74 -9.86
CA GLY A 133 -3.95 7.73 -10.87
C GLY A 133 -4.45 8.08 -12.27
N THR A 134 -5.62 7.54 -12.67
CA THR A 134 -6.27 7.84 -13.95
C THR A 134 -6.64 9.32 -14.05
N ILE A 135 -7.26 9.90 -13.01
CA ILE A 135 -7.63 11.33 -12.99
C ILE A 135 -6.40 12.20 -13.19
N LEU A 136 -5.31 11.96 -12.42
CA LEU A 136 -4.10 12.77 -12.50
C LEU A 136 -3.41 12.62 -13.85
N SER A 137 -3.32 11.41 -14.40
CA SER A 137 -2.72 11.15 -15.71
C SER A 137 -3.51 11.78 -16.87
N GLN A 138 -4.83 11.94 -16.72
CA GLN A 138 -5.69 12.61 -17.71
C GLN A 138 -5.70 14.13 -17.57
N THR A 139 -5.40 14.65 -16.37
CA THR A 139 -5.49 16.09 -16.07
C THR A 139 -4.15 16.80 -16.27
N TYR A 140 -3.03 16.13 -16.05
CA TYR A 140 -1.69 16.68 -16.21
C TYR A 140 -1.05 16.28 -17.54
N PRO A 141 -0.24 17.16 -18.17
CA PRO A 141 0.58 16.79 -19.32
C PRO A 141 1.62 15.73 -18.91
N SER A 142 2.06 14.90 -19.85
CA SER A 142 3.00 13.78 -19.59
C SER A 142 4.30 14.21 -18.90
N SER A 143 4.80 15.41 -19.20
CA SER A 143 5.99 16.00 -18.57
C SER A 143 5.82 16.33 -17.08
N ARG A 144 4.59 16.42 -16.55
CA ARG A 144 4.29 16.81 -15.16
C ARG A 144 3.48 15.75 -14.40
N THR A 145 2.98 14.74 -15.09
CA THR A 145 2.20 13.64 -14.49
C THR A 145 2.98 12.92 -13.38
N GLY A 146 4.27 12.68 -13.58
CA GLY A 146 5.12 12.03 -12.59
C GLY A 146 5.19 12.80 -11.26
N ILE A 147 5.30 14.14 -11.32
CA ILE A 147 5.32 14.99 -10.11
C ILE A 147 3.95 14.94 -9.41
N ALA A 148 2.85 15.01 -10.18
CA ALA A 148 1.50 14.95 -9.61
C ALA A 148 1.23 13.61 -8.92
N LEU A 149 1.61 12.49 -9.53
CA LEU A 149 1.51 11.16 -8.94
C LEU A 149 2.42 10.98 -7.71
N GLY A 150 3.64 11.53 -7.76
CA GLY A 150 4.56 11.50 -6.63
C GLY A 150 4.03 12.24 -5.40
N LEU A 151 3.46 13.43 -5.60
CA LEU A 151 2.82 14.19 -4.51
C LEU A 151 1.58 13.48 -3.96
N ASN A 152 0.76 12.92 -4.85
CA ASN A 152 -0.37 12.11 -4.44
C ASN A 152 0.07 10.89 -3.60
N GLY A 153 1.12 10.18 -4.01
CA GLY A 153 1.69 9.07 -3.26
C GLY A 153 2.27 9.47 -1.91
N ALA A 154 2.95 10.63 -1.83
CA ALA A 154 3.48 11.17 -0.58
C ALA A 154 2.36 11.46 0.44
N MET A 155 1.20 11.96 -0.03
CA MET A 155 0.02 12.19 0.82
C MET A 155 -0.55 10.88 1.38
N GLY A 156 -0.58 9.79 0.60
CA GLY A 156 -0.96 8.47 1.12
C GLY A 156 -0.02 7.99 2.24
N SER A 157 1.30 8.11 2.03
CA SER A 157 2.29 7.76 3.05
C SER A 157 2.17 8.63 4.31
N LEU A 158 1.87 9.91 4.16
CA LEU A 158 1.61 10.82 5.28
C LEU A 158 0.34 10.42 6.04
N GLY A 159 -0.70 10.01 5.33
CA GLY A 159 -1.93 9.47 5.93
C GLY A 159 -1.63 8.26 6.82
N ARG A 160 -0.93 7.26 6.28
CA ARG A 160 -0.52 6.08 7.08
C ARG A 160 0.28 6.46 8.33
N ALA A 161 1.15 7.44 8.23
CA ALA A 161 1.98 7.86 9.35
C ALA A 161 1.16 8.57 10.44
N LEU A 162 0.27 9.49 10.08
CA LEU A 162 -0.45 10.32 11.06
C LEU A 162 -1.64 9.60 11.70
N TYR A 163 -2.32 8.72 10.98
CA TYR A 163 -3.56 8.10 11.46
C TYR A 163 -3.41 7.30 12.76
N PRO A 164 -2.35 6.52 13.03
CA PRO A 164 -2.20 5.85 14.32
C PRO A 164 -2.30 6.80 15.50
N THR A 165 -1.69 7.99 15.42
CA THR A 165 -1.79 9.02 16.45
C THR A 165 -3.23 9.57 16.56
N VAL A 166 -3.87 9.85 15.43
CA VAL A 166 -5.27 10.32 15.41
C VAL A 166 -6.22 9.27 15.98
N VAL A 167 -6.00 7.99 15.68
CA VAL A 167 -6.76 6.85 16.23
C VAL A 167 -6.68 6.88 17.76
N VAL A 168 -5.49 6.91 18.31
CA VAL A 168 -5.31 6.91 19.77
C VAL A 168 -5.95 8.12 20.42
N ILE A 169 -5.77 9.32 19.86
CA ILE A 169 -6.41 10.54 20.38
C ILE A 169 -7.92 10.40 20.41
N LEU A 170 -8.55 10.00 19.31
CA LEU A 170 -10.01 9.88 19.24
C LEU A 170 -10.56 8.81 20.17
N ILE A 171 -9.86 7.69 20.31
CA ILE A 171 -10.26 6.61 21.24
C ILE A 171 -10.13 7.07 22.69
N THR A 172 -9.08 7.80 23.03
CA THR A 172 -8.88 8.33 24.39
C THR A 172 -9.97 9.36 24.77
N VAL A 173 -10.37 10.20 23.79
CA VAL A 173 -11.38 11.25 24.04
C VAL A 173 -12.82 10.72 23.98
N LEU A 174 -13.11 9.80 23.05
CA LEU A 174 -14.48 9.38 22.73
C LEU A 174 -14.81 7.93 23.15
N ASN A 175 -13.87 7.16 23.66
CA ASN A 175 -13.80 5.69 23.80
C ASN A 175 -13.55 4.95 22.47
N LEU A 176 -13.31 3.62 22.58
CA LEU A 176 -12.94 2.78 21.43
C LEU A 176 -13.99 2.81 20.32
N SER A 177 -15.25 2.59 20.64
CA SER A 177 -16.33 2.46 19.66
C SER A 177 -16.60 3.76 18.94
N TYR A 178 -16.84 4.84 19.69
CA TYR A 178 -17.13 6.16 19.10
C TYR A 178 -15.91 6.75 18.41
N GLY A 179 -14.69 6.51 18.90
CA GLY A 179 -13.44 6.92 18.24
C GLY A 179 -13.29 6.28 16.85
N VAL A 180 -13.55 4.97 16.74
CA VAL A 180 -13.51 4.26 15.45
C VAL A 180 -14.63 4.73 14.52
N ILE A 181 -15.86 4.93 15.03
CA ILE A 181 -16.96 5.50 14.23
C ILE A 181 -16.58 6.90 13.70
N ALA A 182 -16.04 7.76 14.55
CA ALA A 182 -15.61 9.10 14.15
C ALA A 182 -14.56 9.07 13.04
N LEU A 183 -13.59 8.14 13.12
CA LEU A 183 -12.58 7.94 12.07
C LEU A 183 -13.21 7.53 10.74
N GLY A 184 -14.19 6.64 10.76
CA GLY A 184 -14.93 6.28 9.55
C GLY A 184 -15.70 7.46 8.97
N LEU A 185 -16.36 8.26 9.81
CA LEU A 185 -17.09 9.47 9.37
C LEU A 185 -16.15 10.54 8.82
N LEU A 186 -14.96 10.75 9.41
CA LEU A 186 -13.94 11.63 8.85
C LEU A 186 -13.52 11.20 7.45
N GLY A 187 -13.57 9.91 7.16
CA GLY A 187 -13.35 9.35 5.83
C GLY A 187 -14.32 9.83 4.76
N LEU A 188 -15.50 10.36 5.13
CA LEU A 188 -16.48 10.93 4.22
C LEU A 188 -16.18 12.37 3.78
N ILE A 189 -15.26 13.07 4.44
CA ILE A 189 -14.93 14.46 4.10
C ILE A 189 -14.49 14.59 2.62
N PRO A 190 -13.49 13.81 2.12
CA PRO A 190 -13.13 13.89 0.72
C PRO A 190 -14.27 13.43 -0.22
N ALA A 191 -15.13 12.52 0.20
CA ALA A 191 -16.29 12.10 -0.58
C ALA A 191 -17.26 13.27 -0.77
N ALA A 192 -17.58 14.00 0.30
CA ALA A 192 -18.43 15.18 0.24
C ALA A 192 -17.82 16.28 -0.64
N LEU A 193 -16.52 16.55 -0.47
CA LEU A 193 -15.81 17.54 -1.29
C LEU A 193 -15.81 17.19 -2.77
N ILE A 194 -15.62 15.92 -3.13
CA ILE A 194 -15.66 15.46 -4.53
C ILE A 194 -17.10 15.47 -5.06
N GLY A 195 -18.10 15.19 -4.24
CA GLY A 195 -19.51 15.34 -4.59
C GLY A 195 -19.88 16.78 -4.95
N LEU A 196 -19.39 17.74 -4.16
CA LEU A 196 -19.61 19.17 -4.37
C LEU A 196 -18.75 19.75 -5.52
N PHE A 197 -17.53 19.25 -5.67
CA PHE A 197 -16.53 19.71 -6.64
C PHE A 197 -16.01 18.56 -7.50
N PRO A 198 -16.79 18.02 -8.45
CA PRO A 198 -16.39 16.87 -9.23
C PRO A 198 -15.04 17.05 -9.95
N ILE A 199 -14.26 15.98 -10.01
CA ILE A 199 -12.94 15.90 -10.65
C ILE A 199 -12.96 14.89 -11.79
N GLY A 200 -12.18 15.11 -12.86
CA GLY A 200 -12.06 14.13 -13.96
C GLY A 200 -13.13 14.22 -15.06
N GLY A 201 -13.82 15.36 -15.18
CA GLY A 201 -14.81 15.62 -16.24
C GLY A 201 -14.34 16.49 -17.41
N ALA A 202 -13.09 16.94 -17.42
CA ALA A 202 -12.60 17.95 -18.35
C ALA A 202 -12.11 17.38 -19.71
N ARG A 203 -12.96 16.60 -20.39
CA ARG A 203 -12.80 16.31 -21.83
C ARG A 203 -13.68 17.19 -22.74
N ARG A 204 -14.17 18.34 -22.26
CA ARG A 204 -14.74 19.35 -23.15
C ARG A 204 -13.75 20.50 -23.28
N GLY A 205 -12.91 20.47 -24.32
CA GLY A 205 -12.24 21.68 -24.78
C GLY A 205 -10.72 21.68 -24.94
N LEU A 206 -10.03 20.57 -24.80
CA LEU A 206 -8.64 20.49 -25.21
C LEU A 206 -8.50 19.47 -26.34
N ASN A 207 -8.56 19.96 -27.57
CA ASN A 207 -7.83 19.36 -28.70
C ASN A 207 -6.34 19.44 -28.35
N ASN A 208 -5.90 18.58 -27.41
CA ASN A 208 -4.48 18.41 -27.13
C ASN A 208 -3.95 17.35 -28.10
N PRO A 209 -3.18 17.70 -29.12
CA PRO A 209 -2.57 16.74 -30.04
C PRO A 209 -1.71 15.70 -29.30
N ALA A 210 -1.26 16.00 -28.07
CA ALA A 210 -0.52 15.09 -27.22
C ALA A 210 -1.38 14.01 -26.54
N SER A 211 -2.72 14.12 -26.50
CA SER A 211 -3.61 13.05 -26.01
C SER A 211 -3.84 11.96 -27.06
N LYS A 212 -3.40 12.14 -28.26
CA LYS A 212 -3.14 11.09 -29.24
C LYS A 212 -1.78 10.44 -28.91
N ARG A 213 -1.56 9.97 -27.66
CA ARG A 213 -0.76 8.78 -27.55
C ARG A 213 -1.49 7.75 -28.37
N ALA A 214 -0.84 7.39 -29.44
CA ALA A 214 -1.25 6.30 -30.29
C ALA A 214 -1.74 5.18 -29.35
N PRO A 215 -2.93 4.59 -29.61
CA PRO A 215 -3.15 3.26 -29.16
C PRO A 215 -1.85 2.55 -29.51
N VAL A 216 -1.28 1.80 -28.57
CA VAL A 216 -0.20 0.88 -28.83
C VAL A 216 -0.44 0.39 -30.25
N SER A 217 0.41 0.84 -31.17
CA SER A 217 0.30 0.71 -32.61
C SER A 217 -0.92 -0.12 -33.03
N GLU A 218 -1.98 0.53 -33.57
CA GLU A 218 -2.76 -0.11 -34.59
C GLU A 218 -1.74 -0.39 -35.70
N GLU A 219 -1.12 -1.53 -35.60
CA GLU A 219 -0.52 -2.21 -36.72
C GLU A 219 -1.53 -2.12 -37.85
N LYS A 220 -1.16 -1.42 -38.92
CA LYS A 220 -1.93 -1.36 -40.16
C LYS A 220 -2.57 -2.74 -40.35
N LYS A 221 -3.89 -2.80 -40.32
CA LYS A 221 -4.61 -3.91 -40.92
C LYS A 221 -4.25 -3.97 -42.42
N THR A 222 -3.12 -4.59 -42.70
CA THR A 222 -2.95 -5.22 -44.00
C THR A 222 -3.90 -6.38 -43.99
N THR A 223 -4.92 -6.28 -44.83
CA THR A 223 -5.79 -7.35 -45.26
C THR A 223 -4.93 -8.51 -45.78
N GLY A 224 -4.74 -9.51 -44.94
CA GLY A 224 -4.06 -10.76 -45.21
C GLY A 224 -4.56 -11.77 -44.20
N LEU A 225 -5.53 -12.59 -44.61
CA LEU A 225 -5.93 -13.82 -43.94
C LEU A 225 -4.69 -14.73 -43.84
N GLY A 226 -4.24 -15.02 -42.61
CA GLY A 226 -3.26 -16.07 -42.34
C GLY A 226 -2.04 -15.56 -41.61
N ASP A 227 -2.10 -15.63 -40.33
CA ASP A 227 -1.13 -16.09 -39.35
C ASP A 227 -1.52 -15.55 -37.97
N SER A 228 -1.87 -16.45 -37.09
CA SER A 228 -1.96 -16.14 -35.66
C SER A 228 -0.55 -15.78 -35.18
N ALA A 229 -0.18 -14.50 -35.27
CA ALA A 229 1.07 -13.99 -34.75
C ALA A 229 1.14 -14.34 -33.27
N LYS A 230 1.89 -15.39 -32.94
CA LYS A 230 2.25 -15.76 -31.55
C LYS A 230 2.73 -14.50 -30.86
N ARG A 231 2.00 -14.06 -29.82
CA ARG A 231 2.48 -13.00 -28.93
C ARG A 231 3.92 -13.33 -28.55
N PRO A 232 4.88 -12.41 -28.71
CA PRO A 232 6.28 -12.72 -28.41
C PRO A 232 6.36 -13.24 -26.97
N SER A 233 6.76 -14.49 -26.82
CA SER A 233 6.88 -15.12 -25.51
C SER A 233 8.06 -14.49 -24.79
N MET A 234 7.84 -14.07 -23.55
CA MET A 234 8.91 -13.57 -22.68
C MET A 234 10.07 -14.56 -22.68
N GLY A 235 11.26 -14.13 -23.04
CA GLY A 235 12.47 -14.96 -23.08
C GLY A 235 12.78 -15.58 -21.70
N ARG A 236 13.47 -16.72 -21.68
CA ARG A 236 13.79 -17.46 -20.44
C ARG A 236 14.47 -16.56 -19.36
N SER A 237 15.41 -15.72 -19.77
CA SER A 237 16.10 -14.80 -18.83
C SER A 237 15.13 -13.81 -18.17
N ALA A 238 14.22 -13.19 -18.93
CA ALA A 238 13.23 -12.26 -18.37
C ALA A 238 12.25 -12.97 -17.42
N LYS A 239 11.85 -14.21 -17.72
CA LYS A 239 11.01 -15.02 -16.80
C LYS A 239 11.72 -15.28 -15.47
N ILE A 240 13.01 -15.63 -15.52
CA ILE A 240 13.83 -15.84 -14.30
C ILE A 240 13.92 -14.53 -13.51
N ASN A 241 14.19 -13.41 -14.16
CA ASN A 241 14.28 -12.11 -13.50
C ASN A 241 12.97 -11.75 -12.78
N VAL A 242 11.82 -11.93 -13.46
CA VAL A 242 10.49 -11.70 -12.86
C VAL A 242 10.25 -12.64 -11.69
N LEU A 243 10.57 -13.92 -11.82
CA LEU A 243 10.44 -14.90 -10.73
C LEU A 243 11.26 -14.50 -9.51
N VAL A 244 12.53 -14.18 -9.69
CA VAL A 244 13.43 -13.75 -8.61
C VAL A 244 12.89 -12.50 -7.92
N LEU A 245 12.55 -11.46 -8.68
CA LEU A 245 11.98 -10.22 -8.10
C LEU A 245 10.65 -10.47 -7.39
N THR A 246 9.77 -11.32 -7.94
CA THR A 246 8.49 -11.66 -7.30
C THR A 246 8.71 -12.42 -5.99
N THR A 247 9.62 -13.41 -5.96
CA THR A 247 9.95 -14.15 -4.74
C THR A 247 10.49 -13.21 -3.66
N MET A 248 11.44 -12.33 -4.01
CA MET A 248 11.95 -11.31 -3.07
C MET A 248 10.84 -10.39 -2.59
N ALA A 249 9.95 -9.96 -3.48
CA ALA A 249 8.84 -9.08 -3.16
C ALA A 249 7.82 -9.74 -2.21
N VAL A 250 7.49 -11.03 -2.43
CA VAL A 250 6.60 -11.80 -1.53
C VAL A 250 7.22 -11.88 -0.13
N ILE A 251 8.46 -12.36 -0.03
CA ILE A 251 9.14 -12.53 1.27
C ILE A 251 9.20 -11.19 2.02
N ARG A 252 9.62 -10.15 1.32
CA ARG A 252 9.74 -8.80 1.87
C ARG A 252 8.41 -8.19 2.27
N GLY A 253 7.37 -8.35 1.44
CA GLY A 253 6.02 -7.89 1.74
C GLY A 253 5.42 -8.61 2.95
N THR A 254 5.58 -9.93 3.02
CA THR A 254 5.17 -10.76 4.16
C THR A 254 5.83 -10.27 5.46
N PHE A 255 7.13 -10.05 5.45
CA PHE A 255 7.86 -9.52 6.59
C PHE A 255 7.38 -8.11 6.96
N GLY A 256 7.40 -7.18 6.00
CA GLY A 256 7.10 -5.78 6.26
C GLY A 256 5.69 -5.56 6.80
N GLN A 257 4.68 -6.13 6.13
CA GLN A 257 3.29 -5.98 6.56
C GLN A 257 2.96 -6.80 7.80
N GLY A 258 3.60 -7.96 7.98
CA GLY A 258 3.49 -8.73 9.21
C GLY A 258 3.94 -7.93 10.43
N VAL A 259 5.10 -7.27 10.36
CA VAL A 259 5.58 -6.39 11.43
C VAL A 259 4.65 -5.20 11.63
N VAL A 260 4.29 -4.47 10.56
CA VAL A 260 3.41 -3.29 10.65
C VAL A 260 2.07 -3.64 11.30
N SER A 261 1.48 -4.79 10.95
CA SER A 261 0.17 -5.19 11.48
C SER A 261 0.17 -5.51 12.96
N PHE A 262 1.25 -6.05 13.48
CA PHE A 262 1.39 -6.40 14.88
C PHE A 262 2.26 -5.44 15.69
N LEU A 263 2.69 -4.31 15.10
CA LEU A 263 3.55 -3.34 15.78
C LEU A 263 2.87 -2.73 17.00
N SER A 264 1.59 -2.36 16.91
CA SER A 264 0.81 -1.86 18.04
C SER A 264 0.70 -2.87 19.17
N VAL A 265 0.46 -4.14 18.82
CA VAL A 265 0.43 -5.25 19.79
C VAL A 265 1.80 -5.43 20.44
N PHE A 266 2.87 -5.39 19.67
CA PHE A 266 4.23 -5.51 20.18
C PHE A 266 4.56 -4.40 21.19
N ILE A 267 4.25 -3.15 20.86
CA ILE A 267 4.52 -2.00 21.72
C ILE A 267 3.71 -2.10 23.03
N VAL A 268 2.42 -2.41 22.93
CA VAL A 268 1.54 -2.42 24.11
C VAL A 268 1.70 -3.70 24.94
N GLN A 269 1.69 -4.89 24.31
CA GLN A 269 1.63 -6.15 25.03
C GLN A 269 3.01 -6.73 25.38
N VAL A 270 4.03 -6.49 24.53
CA VAL A 270 5.38 -7.04 24.75
C VAL A 270 6.28 -6.02 25.44
N GLN A 271 6.28 -4.77 24.98
CA GLN A 271 7.06 -3.70 25.61
C GLN A 271 6.34 -3.03 26.80
N GLN A 272 5.07 -3.38 27.07
CA GLN A 272 4.27 -2.91 28.22
C GLN A 272 4.04 -1.40 28.22
N TYR A 273 3.98 -0.76 27.03
CA TYR A 273 3.56 0.63 26.96
C TYR A 273 2.04 0.72 27.18
N SER A 274 1.60 1.77 27.88
CA SER A 274 0.18 2.11 27.97
C SER A 274 -0.36 2.48 26.59
N PHE A 275 -1.62 2.08 26.29
CA PHE A 275 -2.29 2.49 25.05
C PHE A 275 -2.70 3.96 25.15
N ASP A 276 -1.77 4.84 24.85
CA ASP A 276 -1.91 6.29 24.95
C ASP A 276 -1.29 7.02 23.75
N PHE A 277 -1.27 8.34 23.82
CA PHE A 277 -0.69 9.20 22.77
C PHE A 277 0.74 8.78 22.39
N GLY A 278 1.55 8.29 23.33
CA GLY A 278 2.92 7.86 23.08
C GLY A 278 2.99 6.69 22.07
N VAL A 279 2.10 5.70 22.20
CA VAL A 279 2.02 4.58 21.24
C VAL A 279 1.68 5.08 19.83
N GLY A 280 0.71 6.01 19.73
CA GLY A 280 0.37 6.62 18.44
C GLY A 280 1.56 7.34 17.81
N VAL A 281 2.34 8.08 18.61
CA VAL A 281 3.56 8.77 18.15
C VAL A 281 4.65 7.78 17.72
N ILE A 282 4.88 6.71 18.47
CA ILE A 282 5.87 5.68 18.09
C ILE A 282 5.48 5.05 16.75
N MET A 283 4.20 4.69 16.55
CA MET A 283 3.71 4.17 15.28
C MET A 283 3.83 5.19 14.14
N MET A 284 3.58 6.47 14.41
CA MET A 284 3.79 7.55 13.44
C MET A 284 5.25 7.63 13.02
N ILE A 285 6.18 7.63 13.96
CA ILE A 285 7.62 7.70 13.69
C ILE A 285 8.07 6.46 12.90
N ALA A 286 7.53 5.28 13.22
CA ALA A 286 7.80 4.05 12.49
C ALA A 286 7.44 4.10 11.00
N ILE A 287 6.61 5.04 10.57
CA ILE A 287 6.10 5.10 9.19
C ILE A 287 6.53 6.39 8.47
N VAL A 288 6.67 7.51 9.19
CA VAL A 288 6.79 8.86 8.58
C VAL A 288 8.01 9.00 7.67
N LEU A 289 9.12 8.34 7.97
CA LEU A 289 10.31 8.36 7.11
C LEU A 289 10.11 7.62 5.77
N GLY A 290 9.02 6.88 5.61
CA GLY A 290 8.62 6.35 4.31
C GLY A 290 8.36 7.45 3.27
N VAL A 291 7.93 8.64 3.68
CA VAL A 291 7.72 9.78 2.77
C VAL A 291 9.02 10.22 2.09
N PRO A 292 10.07 10.65 2.80
CA PRO A 292 11.35 10.96 2.16
C PRO A 292 12.02 9.72 1.56
N GLY A 293 11.79 8.53 2.11
CA GLY A 293 12.33 7.27 1.61
C GLY A 293 11.93 7.00 0.16
N GLN A 294 10.66 7.22 -0.21
CA GLN A 294 10.19 7.06 -1.59
C GLN A 294 10.92 8.00 -2.57
N ILE A 295 11.17 9.23 -2.16
CA ILE A 295 11.86 10.23 -3.01
C ILE A 295 13.33 9.87 -3.19
N ILE A 296 14.00 9.53 -2.08
CA ILE A 296 15.44 9.19 -2.07
C ILE A 296 15.68 7.90 -2.87
N PHE A 297 14.93 6.85 -2.59
CA PHE A 297 15.06 5.57 -3.30
C PHE A 297 14.56 5.64 -4.74
N GLY A 298 13.59 6.48 -5.05
CA GLY A 298 13.20 6.75 -6.44
C GLY A 298 14.40 7.21 -7.27
N ARG A 299 15.15 8.22 -6.78
CA ARG A 299 16.37 8.72 -7.46
C ARG A 299 17.52 7.73 -7.40
N PHE A 300 17.74 7.08 -6.27
CA PHE A 300 18.82 6.11 -6.10
C PHE A 300 18.62 4.87 -6.98
N SER A 301 17.39 4.44 -7.18
CA SER A 301 17.06 3.31 -8.03
C SER A 301 17.30 3.57 -9.50
N ASP A 302 17.22 4.84 -9.97
CA ASP A 302 17.57 5.20 -11.35
C ASP A 302 19.05 4.95 -11.67
N ALA A 303 19.93 5.09 -10.68
CA ALA A 303 21.37 4.90 -10.86
C ALA A 303 21.84 3.45 -10.64
N ARG A 304 21.19 2.69 -9.74
CA ARG A 304 21.63 1.36 -9.28
C ARG A 304 20.45 0.41 -9.04
N ARG A 305 19.64 0.15 -10.06
CA ARG A 305 18.33 -0.51 -9.93
C ARG A 305 18.35 -1.85 -9.18
N VAL A 306 19.17 -2.80 -9.59
CA VAL A 306 19.30 -4.10 -8.88
C VAL A 306 19.95 -3.94 -7.51
N GLY A 307 20.97 -3.07 -7.40
CA GLY A 307 21.61 -2.77 -6.12
C GLY A 307 20.66 -2.10 -5.12
N SER A 308 19.72 -1.27 -5.60
CA SER A 308 18.73 -0.64 -4.74
C SER A 308 17.75 -1.63 -4.13
N VAL A 309 17.38 -2.70 -4.86
CA VAL A 309 16.56 -3.80 -4.31
C VAL A 309 17.28 -4.47 -3.13
N ALA A 310 18.58 -4.77 -3.30
CA ALA A 310 19.39 -5.39 -2.24
C ALA A 310 19.49 -4.47 -1.00
N ILE A 311 19.90 -3.21 -1.19
CA ILE A 311 20.06 -2.25 -0.09
C ILE A 311 18.73 -2.00 0.62
N ASN A 312 17.64 -1.86 -0.13
CA ASN A 312 16.32 -1.62 0.43
C ASN A 312 15.81 -2.81 1.24
N THR A 313 16.03 -4.05 0.77
CA THR A 313 15.60 -5.27 1.48
C THR A 313 16.46 -5.52 2.72
N LEU A 314 17.79 -5.41 2.60
CA LEU A 314 18.70 -5.55 3.75
C LEU A 314 18.45 -4.46 4.80
N GLY A 315 18.29 -3.21 4.37
CA GLY A 315 18.02 -2.09 5.26
C GLY A 315 16.75 -2.28 6.09
N GLN A 316 15.68 -2.78 5.46
CA GLN A 316 14.44 -3.11 6.17
C GLN A 316 14.67 -4.20 7.23
N SER A 317 15.40 -5.27 6.88
CA SER A 317 15.67 -6.38 7.78
C SER A 317 16.58 -5.97 8.95
N LEU A 318 17.68 -5.29 8.65
CA LEU A 318 18.61 -4.80 9.68
C LEU A 318 17.94 -3.81 10.64
N ALA A 319 17.05 -2.96 10.15
CA ALA A 319 16.33 -2.00 10.99
C ALA A 319 15.51 -2.71 12.09
N ILE A 320 14.81 -3.80 11.77
CA ILE A 320 14.05 -4.57 12.77
C ILE A 320 14.99 -5.38 13.69
N ILE A 321 16.07 -5.96 13.17
CA ILE A 321 17.07 -6.65 14.01
C ILE A 321 17.64 -5.68 15.04
N LEU A 322 18.08 -4.50 14.60
CA LEU A 322 18.61 -3.47 15.49
C LEU A 322 17.55 -2.95 16.48
N TYR A 323 16.29 -2.78 16.02
CA TYR A 323 15.17 -2.43 16.90
C TYR A 323 15.05 -3.41 18.05
N LEU A 324 15.00 -4.70 17.76
CA LEU A 324 14.87 -5.76 18.77
C LEU A 324 16.07 -5.85 19.71
N MET A 325 17.27 -5.52 19.23
CA MET A 325 18.50 -5.50 20.05
C MET A 325 18.62 -4.26 20.94
N THR A 326 17.87 -3.20 20.65
CA THR A 326 18.01 -1.89 21.32
C THR A 326 16.78 -1.49 22.12
N LEU A 327 15.90 -2.43 22.45
CA LEU A 327 14.64 -2.15 23.18
C LEU A 327 14.86 -1.48 24.56
N SER A 328 16.02 -1.70 25.20
CA SER A 328 16.39 -1.05 26.45
C SER A 328 16.67 0.46 26.30
N ASN A 329 16.91 0.95 25.09
CA ASN A 329 17.13 2.37 24.80
C ASN A 329 16.03 2.90 23.88
N PRO A 330 15.00 3.58 24.41
CA PRO A 330 13.84 4.04 23.63
C PRO A 330 14.20 4.94 22.45
N PHE A 331 15.20 5.82 22.60
CA PHE A 331 15.62 6.72 21.52
C PHE A 331 16.20 5.94 20.33
N VAL A 332 17.10 4.99 20.60
CA VAL A 332 17.74 4.17 19.56
C VAL A 332 16.70 3.25 18.90
N SER A 333 15.86 2.59 19.70
CA SER A 333 14.85 1.67 19.21
C SER A 333 13.83 2.38 18.30
N VAL A 334 13.33 3.54 18.67
CA VAL A 334 12.40 4.34 17.85
C VAL A 334 13.08 4.83 16.57
N THR A 335 14.38 5.18 16.63
CA THR A 335 15.17 5.52 15.42
C THR A 335 15.28 4.33 14.47
N CYS A 336 15.49 3.12 14.99
CA CYS A 336 15.50 1.90 14.18
C CYS A 336 14.12 1.64 13.53
N LEU A 337 13.02 1.87 14.25
CA LEU A 337 11.68 1.80 13.68
C LEU A 337 11.46 2.82 12.56
N ALA A 338 11.95 4.04 12.73
CA ALA A 338 11.89 5.06 11.69
C ALA A 338 12.64 4.62 10.41
N LEU A 339 13.83 4.01 10.58
CA LEU A 339 14.59 3.43 9.47
C LEU A 339 13.84 2.22 8.84
N PHE A 340 13.17 1.41 9.64
CA PHE A 340 12.32 0.34 9.10
C PHE A 340 11.24 0.91 8.18
N GLY A 341 10.53 1.97 8.59
CA GLY A 341 9.55 2.64 7.74
C GLY A 341 10.16 3.26 6.47
N PHE A 342 11.34 3.88 6.61
CA PHE A 342 12.09 4.43 5.49
C PHE A 342 12.32 3.38 4.38
N PHE A 343 12.80 2.19 4.74
CA PHE A 343 13.02 1.12 3.79
C PHE A 343 11.73 0.41 3.36
N THR A 344 10.76 0.24 4.26
CA THR A 344 9.51 -0.49 3.97
C THR A 344 8.70 0.23 2.90
N TYR A 345 8.45 1.51 3.08
CA TYR A 345 7.57 2.27 2.20
C TYR A 345 8.25 2.77 0.92
N SER A 346 9.57 2.67 0.80
CA SER A 346 10.30 2.98 -0.45
C SER A 346 10.40 1.81 -1.43
N SER A 347 9.81 0.67 -1.15
CA SER A 347 9.88 -0.52 -2.03
C SER A 347 9.25 -0.33 -3.41
N TYR A 348 8.17 0.46 -3.49
CA TYR A 348 7.44 0.66 -4.74
C TYR A 348 8.35 1.15 -5.89
N PRO A 349 9.01 2.31 -5.80
CA PRO A 349 9.88 2.77 -6.86
C PRO A 349 11.06 1.82 -7.13
N VAL A 350 11.57 1.16 -6.09
CA VAL A 350 12.73 0.26 -6.19
C VAL A 350 12.43 -0.97 -7.04
N PHE A 351 11.34 -1.68 -6.75
CA PHE A 351 10.99 -2.89 -7.49
C PHE A 351 10.53 -2.60 -8.91
N LEU A 352 9.72 -1.55 -9.13
CA LEU A 352 9.26 -1.20 -10.48
C LEU A 352 10.40 -0.73 -11.39
N SER A 353 11.37 0.02 -10.84
CA SER A 353 12.55 0.42 -11.62
C SER A 353 13.42 -0.78 -11.98
N ALA A 354 13.56 -1.77 -11.07
CA ALA A 354 14.30 -3.00 -11.36
C ALA A 354 13.63 -3.82 -12.47
N VAL A 355 12.30 -3.95 -12.44
CA VAL A 355 11.54 -4.63 -13.52
C VAL A 355 11.77 -3.95 -14.85
N ALA A 356 11.72 -2.60 -14.89
CA ALA A 356 11.91 -1.82 -16.13
C ALA A 356 13.27 -2.07 -16.80
N ASP A 357 14.31 -2.39 -16.01
CA ASP A 357 15.65 -2.70 -16.56
C ASP A 357 15.83 -4.15 -17.03
N LEU A 358 15.12 -5.06 -16.39
CA LEU A 358 15.37 -6.49 -16.50
C LEU A 358 14.43 -7.20 -17.47
N VAL A 359 13.41 -6.50 -17.98
CA VAL A 359 12.34 -7.06 -18.80
C VAL A 359 12.18 -6.26 -20.09
N PRO A 360 11.93 -6.90 -21.24
CA PRO A 360 11.61 -6.21 -22.50
C PRO A 360 10.36 -5.32 -22.37
N ALA A 361 10.33 -4.21 -23.12
CA ALA A 361 9.23 -3.25 -23.11
C ALA A 361 7.84 -3.89 -23.35
N ASP A 362 7.77 -4.87 -24.24
CA ASP A 362 6.53 -5.60 -24.61
C ASP A 362 5.93 -6.40 -23.45
N SER A 363 6.77 -6.78 -22.46
CA SER A 363 6.38 -7.57 -21.30
C SER A 363 6.37 -6.76 -19.99
N LEU A 364 6.65 -5.46 -20.05
CA LEU A 364 6.84 -4.62 -18.86
C LEU A 364 5.58 -4.53 -18.01
N SER A 365 4.42 -4.31 -18.64
CA SER A 365 3.15 -4.17 -17.91
C SER A 365 2.78 -5.45 -17.16
N LEU A 366 2.87 -6.62 -17.82
CA LEU A 366 2.62 -7.91 -17.19
C LEU A 366 3.60 -8.18 -16.05
N SER A 367 4.88 -7.91 -16.28
CA SER A 367 5.93 -8.13 -15.26
C SER A 367 5.75 -7.24 -14.04
N ASN A 368 5.40 -5.96 -14.23
CA ASN A 368 5.05 -5.07 -13.14
C ASN A 368 3.82 -5.57 -12.35
N SER A 369 2.80 -6.06 -13.05
CA SER A 369 1.60 -6.62 -12.40
C SER A 369 1.92 -7.87 -11.57
N ILE A 370 2.83 -8.71 -12.03
CA ILE A 370 3.27 -9.90 -11.29
C ILE A 370 4.10 -9.50 -10.07
N VAL A 371 5.15 -8.70 -10.25
CA VAL A 371 6.07 -8.32 -9.16
C VAL A 371 5.37 -7.45 -8.12
N TRP A 372 4.55 -6.51 -8.55
CA TRP A 372 3.81 -5.65 -7.64
C TRP A 372 2.57 -6.34 -7.04
N GLY A 373 1.69 -6.89 -7.90
CA GLY A 373 0.41 -7.46 -7.47
C GLY A 373 0.58 -8.77 -6.71
N ILE A 374 1.24 -9.78 -7.32
CA ILE A 374 1.47 -11.07 -6.66
C ILE A 374 2.61 -10.94 -5.64
N GLY A 375 3.68 -10.24 -5.98
CA GLY A 375 4.84 -10.09 -5.14
C GLY A 375 4.55 -9.26 -3.88
N LEU A 376 4.58 -7.93 -4.01
CA LEU A 376 4.47 -7.04 -2.84
C LEU A 376 3.08 -7.06 -2.21
N LEU A 377 2.01 -6.89 -2.99
CA LEU A 377 0.66 -6.85 -2.43
C LEU A 377 0.19 -8.22 -1.93
N GLY A 378 0.54 -9.31 -2.64
CA GLY A 378 0.29 -10.68 -2.17
C GLY A 378 1.04 -10.97 -0.87
N GLY A 379 2.33 -10.63 -0.78
CA GLY A 379 3.11 -10.73 0.44
C GLY A 379 2.52 -9.91 1.59
N ASN A 380 2.10 -8.67 1.32
CA ASN A 380 1.44 -7.81 2.31
C ASN A 380 0.14 -8.42 2.85
N SER A 381 -0.60 -9.14 2.01
CA SER A 381 -1.84 -9.80 2.44
C SER A 381 -1.59 -11.04 3.29
N ILE A 382 -0.53 -11.78 2.99
CA ILE A 382 -0.16 -13.04 3.70
C ILE A 382 0.54 -12.75 5.03
N GLY A 383 1.32 -11.68 5.11
CA GLY A 383 2.15 -11.36 6.26
C GLY A 383 1.43 -11.34 7.61
N PRO A 384 0.30 -10.62 7.74
CA PRO A 384 -0.46 -10.59 8.99
C PRO A 384 -0.98 -11.97 9.42
N VAL A 385 -1.43 -12.79 8.45
CA VAL A 385 -1.90 -14.16 8.73
C VAL A 385 -0.76 -15.03 9.26
N ILE A 386 0.41 -14.98 8.60
CA ILE A 386 1.58 -15.75 9.04
C ILE A 386 1.99 -15.36 10.45
N VAL A 387 2.11 -14.05 10.74
CA VAL A 387 2.48 -13.59 12.08
C VAL A 387 1.43 -14.02 13.09
N GLY A 388 0.14 -13.81 12.81
CA GLY A 388 -0.94 -14.20 13.69
C GLY A 388 -0.95 -15.70 14.02
N LEU A 389 -0.80 -16.56 13.00
CA LEU A 389 -0.74 -18.02 13.18
C LEU A 389 0.49 -18.48 13.97
N LEU A 390 1.65 -17.88 13.71
CA LEU A 390 2.90 -18.25 14.43
C LEU A 390 2.87 -17.77 15.89
N VAL A 391 2.21 -16.64 16.17
CA VAL A 391 2.04 -16.13 17.54
C VAL A 391 1.03 -16.98 18.31
N GLY A 392 -0.08 -17.36 17.66
CA GLY A 392 -1.19 -18.07 18.31
C GLY A 392 -1.70 -17.29 19.52
N GLU A 393 -1.69 -17.93 20.69
CA GLU A 393 -2.08 -17.30 21.97
C GLU A 393 -0.90 -16.70 22.73
N ASN A 394 0.34 -17.00 22.29
CA ASN A 394 1.55 -16.60 23.02
C ASN A 394 2.19 -15.35 22.41
N LEU A 395 1.79 -14.16 22.84
CA LEU A 395 2.31 -12.89 22.38
C LEU A 395 3.83 -12.70 22.66
N SER A 396 4.41 -13.45 23.62
CA SER A 396 5.85 -13.38 23.91
C SER A 396 6.72 -13.90 22.76
N LEU A 397 6.13 -14.58 21.76
CA LEU A 397 6.82 -15.04 20.55
C LEU A 397 7.01 -13.93 19.51
N LEU A 398 6.32 -12.80 19.62
CA LEU A 398 6.43 -11.71 18.64
C LEU A 398 7.86 -11.26 18.34
N PRO A 399 8.74 -11.05 19.34
CA PRO A 399 10.14 -10.69 19.07
C PRO A 399 10.87 -11.72 18.20
N SER A 400 10.72 -13.02 18.54
CA SER A 400 11.35 -14.12 17.82
C SER A 400 10.81 -14.28 16.40
N ILE A 401 9.50 -14.07 16.21
CA ILE A 401 8.86 -14.14 14.90
C ILE A 401 9.31 -12.95 14.05
N PHE A 402 9.35 -11.74 14.59
CA PHE A 402 9.87 -10.56 13.87
C PHE A 402 11.33 -10.75 13.48
N LEU A 403 12.16 -11.29 14.37
CA LEU A 403 13.56 -11.61 14.10
C LEU A 403 13.68 -12.66 12.97
N THR A 404 12.92 -13.75 13.06
CA THR A 404 12.94 -14.82 12.05
C THR A 404 12.54 -14.28 10.67
N LEU A 405 11.45 -13.53 10.58
CA LEU A 405 11.00 -12.92 9.32
C LEU A 405 12.03 -11.90 8.78
N ALA A 406 12.67 -11.12 9.66
CA ALA A 406 13.74 -10.20 9.28
C ALA A 406 14.95 -10.95 8.70
N ILE A 407 15.38 -12.05 9.34
CA ILE A 407 16.48 -12.88 8.85
C ILE A 407 16.13 -13.50 7.50
N VAL A 408 14.94 -14.10 7.35
CA VAL A 408 14.49 -14.69 6.08
C VAL A 408 14.42 -13.64 4.97
N SER A 409 13.90 -12.44 5.27
CA SER A 409 13.87 -11.33 4.32
C SER A 409 15.29 -10.85 3.97
N GLY A 410 16.17 -10.71 4.94
CA GLY A 410 17.57 -10.36 4.72
C GLY A 410 18.30 -11.38 3.85
N LEU A 411 18.14 -12.67 4.14
CA LEU A 411 18.72 -13.77 3.35
C LEU A 411 18.18 -13.80 1.92
N SER A 412 16.91 -13.41 1.69
CA SER A 412 16.35 -13.32 0.35
C SER A 412 17.12 -12.37 -0.56
N THR A 413 17.90 -11.44 0.00
CA THR A 413 18.77 -10.54 -0.77
C THR A 413 19.82 -11.29 -1.57
N SER A 414 20.23 -12.48 -1.13
CA SER A 414 21.17 -13.34 -1.89
C SER A 414 20.64 -13.71 -3.28
N LEU A 415 19.31 -13.71 -3.47
CA LEU A 415 18.68 -13.97 -4.76
C LEU A 415 19.05 -12.92 -5.83
N VAL A 416 19.53 -11.74 -5.43
CA VAL A 416 20.03 -10.71 -6.35
C VAL A 416 21.20 -11.22 -7.20
N VAL A 417 21.94 -12.24 -6.74
CA VAL A 417 23.04 -12.85 -7.51
C VAL A 417 22.55 -13.46 -8.84
N PHE A 418 21.29 -13.88 -8.90
CA PHE A 418 20.67 -14.42 -10.12
C PHE A 418 20.20 -13.33 -11.11
N LEU A 419 20.25 -12.06 -10.72
CA LEU A 419 19.88 -10.94 -11.57
C LEU A 419 21.11 -10.41 -12.32
N PRO A 420 20.99 -10.00 -13.59
CA PRO A 420 22.11 -9.45 -14.36
C PRO A 420 22.59 -8.12 -13.77
N ARG A 421 23.90 -8.01 -13.55
CA ARG A 421 24.53 -6.83 -12.95
C ARG A 421 24.59 -5.60 -13.84
N ARG A 422 24.40 -5.76 -15.17
CA ARG A 422 24.40 -4.66 -16.17
C ARG A 422 23.22 -4.85 -17.13
N PRO A 423 22.39 -3.82 -17.34
CA PRO A 423 21.35 -3.90 -18.36
C PRO A 423 22.01 -3.92 -19.76
N LYS A 424 21.53 -4.82 -20.63
CA LYS A 424 22.03 -4.95 -22.02
C LYS A 424 21.79 -3.69 -22.88
N GLN A 425 20.96 -2.75 -22.44
CA GLN A 425 20.54 -1.58 -23.24
C GLN A 425 21.40 -0.32 -23.08
N SER A 426 22.22 -0.20 -22.04
CA SER A 426 23.00 1.04 -21.82
C SER A 426 24.24 1.19 -22.71
N LEU A 427 24.70 0.13 -23.39
CA LEU A 427 25.89 0.16 -24.26
C LEU A 427 25.57 0.57 -25.72
N ALA A 428 24.33 0.47 -26.16
CA ALA A 428 23.93 0.91 -27.50
C ALA A 428 23.67 2.42 -27.59
N ALA A 429 23.20 3.04 -26.46
CA ALA A 429 22.90 4.47 -26.42
C ALA A 429 24.12 5.36 -26.20
N LEU A 430 25.29 4.81 -25.85
CA LEU A 430 26.57 5.54 -25.73
C LEU A 430 27.43 5.46 -27.01
N ARG A 431 26.97 4.75 -28.04
CA ARG A 431 27.68 4.61 -29.34
C ARG A 431 26.93 5.25 -30.51
N SER A 432 25.80 5.89 -30.25
CA SER A 432 25.08 6.77 -31.20
C SER A 432 25.16 8.23 -30.72
#